data_fb05cec78a563dabaa355b4a06c5332a
#
_entry.id   fb05cec78a563dabaa355b4a06c5332a
#
_cell.length_a   1.000
_cell.length_b   1.000
_cell.length_c   1.000
_cell.angle_alpha   90.00
_cell.angle_beta   90.00
_cell.angle_gamma   90.00
#
_symmetry.space_group_name_H-M   'P 1'
#
loop_
_entity.id
_entity.type
_entity.pdbx_description
1 polymer ?
#
loop_
_entity_poly.entity_id
_entity_poly.type
_entity_poly.pdbx_seq_one_letter_code
_entity_poly.pdbx_strand_id
1 'polypeptide(L)'
;MFKNAGRVKRTIEEYFVLTVATLILVVGVYVFKFPNNFSFGGVTGNAVVLSAIMPTTPGNITFIINMALLVLGFIFLGKSFGIKTVYVSVLMSVGLSAAEKWFPMSAPLTSQPVLELIYAIVLPAASSAILFNVGASGGGTDIIAMILKKYTKLNIGGALFLVDLFIVLASCLVFDAQTGLFSLCGLLAKSLVVDNVIESINMCKYFTIICNDPEPICEFITQKLNRSATVYHAEGAYQHNDKAVILSVMKRSQAVELRNFIHENQPSAFIAITNSSEIIGKGFRGLN
;
A
#
# COMPACT_ATOMS: atom_id res chain seq x y z
N MET A 1 -13.85 -22.77 20.91
CA MET A 1 -12.95 -23.38 19.94
C MET A 1 -12.98 -22.67 18.57
N PHE A 2 -14.14 -22.33 18.02
CA PHE A 2 -14.29 -21.68 16.69
C PHE A 2 -13.71 -20.27 16.56
N LYS A 3 -13.64 -19.47 17.63
CA LYS A 3 -13.07 -18.11 17.61
C LYS A 3 -11.56 -18.09 17.38
N ASN A 4 -10.84 -19.14 17.80
CA ASN A 4 -9.39 -19.27 17.62
C ASN A 4 -9.04 -19.72 16.20
N ALA A 5 -9.83 -20.57 15.55
CA ALA A 5 -9.59 -21.02 14.18
C ALA A 5 -9.65 -19.85 13.17
N GLY A 6 -10.62 -18.95 13.33
CA GLY A 6 -10.72 -17.75 12.48
C GLY A 6 -9.56 -16.76 12.68
N ARG A 7 -9.04 -16.65 13.92
CA ARG A 7 -7.88 -15.79 14.22
C ARG A 7 -6.59 -16.34 13.62
N VAL A 8 -6.38 -17.65 13.74
CA VAL A 8 -5.20 -18.32 13.15
C VAL A 8 -5.21 -18.21 11.63
N LYS A 9 -6.35 -18.48 10.98
CA LYS A 9 -6.49 -18.34 9.52
C LYS A 9 -6.14 -16.92 9.05
N ARG A 10 -6.67 -15.91 9.73
CA ARG A 10 -6.40 -14.49 9.41
C ARG A 10 -4.91 -14.15 9.58
N THR A 11 -4.26 -14.67 10.62
CA THR A 11 -2.81 -14.45 10.82
C THR A 11 -1.99 -15.09 9.70
N ILE A 12 -2.34 -16.30 9.28
CA ILE A 12 -1.65 -16.98 8.17
C ILE A 12 -1.82 -16.18 6.86
N GLU A 13 -3.03 -15.72 6.57
CA GLU A 13 -3.29 -14.87 5.40
C GLU A 13 -2.47 -13.56 5.44
N GLU A 14 -2.38 -12.90 6.60
CA GLU A 14 -1.57 -11.70 6.77
C GLU A 14 -0.08 -11.97 6.49
N TYR A 15 0.51 -13.04 7.06
CA TYR A 15 1.93 -13.38 6.84
C TYR A 15 2.20 -13.85 5.41
N PHE A 16 1.24 -14.51 4.75
CA PHE A 16 1.35 -14.84 3.34
C PHE A 16 1.43 -13.57 2.47
N VAL A 17 0.56 -12.59 2.73
CA VAL A 17 0.59 -11.29 2.02
C VAL A 17 1.91 -10.56 2.28
N LEU A 18 2.40 -10.54 3.52
CA LEU A 18 3.70 -9.95 3.87
C LEU A 18 4.85 -10.61 3.10
N THR A 19 4.84 -11.94 2.99
CA THR A 19 5.87 -12.70 2.27
C THR A 19 5.86 -12.36 0.78
N VAL A 20 4.69 -12.43 0.12
CA VAL A 20 4.56 -12.13 -1.31
C VAL A 20 4.97 -10.68 -1.61
N ALA A 21 4.48 -9.73 -0.81
CA ALA A 21 4.86 -8.33 -0.97
C ALA A 21 6.38 -8.14 -0.82
N THR A 22 7.00 -8.78 0.19
CA THR A 22 8.46 -8.68 0.39
C THR A 22 9.24 -9.27 -0.77
N LEU A 23 8.81 -10.39 -1.35
CA LEU A 23 9.47 -10.97 -2.52
C LEU A 23 9.38 -10.05 -3.74
N ILE A 24 8.23 -9.40 -3.96
CA ILE A 24 8.07 -8.37 -5.03
C ILE A 24 9.05 -7.21 -4.78
N LEU A 25 9.19 -6.77 -3.51
CA LEU A 25 10.14 -5.73 -3.13
C LEU A 25 11.58 -6.13 -3.44
N VAL A 26 11.98 -7.34 -3.06
CA VAL A 26 13.33 -7.88 -3.32
C VAL A 26 13.63 -7.90 -4.82
N VAL A 27 12.70 -8.40 -5.63
CA VAL A 27 12.87 -8.43 -7.10
C VAL A 27 13.01 -7.01 -7.66
N GLY A 28 12.12 -6.09 -7.28
CA GLY A 28 12.15 -4.71 -7.76
C GLY A 28 13.45 -3.97 -7.39
N VAL A 29 13.97 -4.23 -6.19
CA VAL A 29 15.21 -3.61 -5.72
C VAL A 29 16.44 -4.28 -6.34
N TYR A 30 16.51 -5.60 -6.29
CA TYR A 30 17.71 -6.34 -6.72
C TYR A 30 17.91 -6.28 -8.24
N VAL A 31 16.85 -6.53 -9.01
CA VAL A 31 16.95 -6.66 -10.47
C VAL A 31 17.01 -5.30 -11.17
N PHE A 32 16.21 -4.33 -10.70
CA PHE A 32 16.03 -3.08 -11.44
C PHE A 32 16.71 -1.86 -10.80
N LYS A 33 16.85 -1.85 -9.47
CA LYS A 33 17.36 -0.68 -8.77
C LYS A 33 18.86 -0.72 -8.56
N PHE A 34 19.40 -1.81 -8.01
CA PHE A 34 20.82 -1.93 -7.68
C PHE A 34 21.73 -1.84 -8.90
N PRO A 35 21.50 -2.56 -10.02
CA PRO A 35 22.37 -2.51 -11.18
C PRO A 35 22.41 -1.14 -11.88
N ASN A 36 21.35 -0.35 -11.72
CA ASN A 36 21.25 1.01 -12.28
C ASN A 36 21.73 2.12 -11.31
N ASN A 37 22.19 1.79 -10.13
CA ASN A 37 22.57 2.73 -9.09
C ASN A 37 21.46 3.73 -8.71
N PHE A 38 20.18 3.37 -8.88
CA PHE A 38 19.07 4.23 -8.49
C PHE A 38 18.98 4.34 -6.97
N SER A 39 19.14 5.54 -6.45
CA SER A 39 19.30 5.81 -5.02
C SER A 39 18.03 6.28 -4.29
N PHE A 40 16.87 6.28 -4.98
CA PHE A 40 15.60 6.63 -4.34
C PHE A 40 15.04 5.50 -3.47
N GLY A 41 14.26 5.87 -2.48
CA GLY A 41 13.40 4.95 -1.73
C GLY A 41 14.07 4.10 -0.67
N GLY A 42 14.04 4.62 0.52
CA GLY A 42 14.35 3.88 1.72
C GLY A 42 15.82 3.59 1.96
N VAL A 43 16.07 2.64 2.85
CA VAL A 43 17.43 2.18 3.17
C VAL A 43 18.15 1.62 1.95
N THR A 44 17.44 1.04 1.00
CA THR A 44 18.07 0.56 -0.23
C THR A 44 18.66 1.68 -1.08
N GLY A 45 18.09 2.91 -1.03
CA GLY A 45 18.69 4.09 -1.63
C GLY A 45 19.96 4.54 -0.90
N ASN A 46 19.90 4.56 0.45
CA ASN A 46 21.09 4.81 1.27
C ASN A 46 22.20 3.78 1.00
N ALA A 47 21.82 2.50 0.86
CA ALA A 47 22.75 1.42 0.62
C ALA A 47 23.47 1.55 -0.73
N VAL A 48 22.76 1.98 -1.78
CA VAL A 48 23.35 2.25 -3.10
C VAL A 48 24.41 3.36 -3.01
N VAL A 49 24.10 4.49 -2.36
CA VAL A 49 25.04 5.60 -2.20
C VAL A 49 26.25 5.21 -1.35
N LEU A 50 26.02 4.52 -0.23
CA LEU A 50 27.10 4.11 0.68
C LEU A 50 27.98 3.02 0.08
N SER A 51 27.45 2.08 -0.69
CA SER A 51 28.24 1.03 -1.34
C SER A 51 29.15 1.57 -2.45
N ALA A 52 28.86 2.74 -2.99
CA ALA A 52 29.76 3.43 -3.94
C ALA A 52 31.01 4.01 -3.25
N ILE A 53 30.94 4.25 -1.93
CA ILE A 53 32.02 4.86 -1.14
C ILE A 53 32.72 3.81 -0.27
N MET A 54 32.01 2.76 0.15
CA MET A 54 32.51 1.73 1.06
C MET A 54 32.69 0.38 0.33
N PRO A 55 33.71 -0.41 0.67
CA PRO A 55 33.96 -1.72 0.04
C PRO A 55 33.00 -2.79 0.59
N THR A 56 31.69 -2.61 0.42
CA THR A 56 30.66 -3.54 0.89
C THR A 56 29.44 -3.53 -0.04
N THR A 57 28.65 -4.59 -0.02
CA THR A 57 27.50 -4.72 -0.91
C THR A 57 26.28 -3.91 -0.43
N PRO A 58 25.41 -3.42 -1.32
CA PRO A 58 24.19 -2.72 -0.94
C PRO A 58 23.30 -3.56 -0.02
N GLY A 59 23.24 -4.89 -0.19
CA GLY A 59 22.47 -5.79 0.65
C GLY A 59 22.94 -5.80 2.10
N ASN A 60 24.25 -5.85 2.33
CA ASN A 60 24.84 -5.82 3.68
C ASN A 60 24.56 -4.49 4.38
N ILE A 61 24.72 -3.37 3.68
CA ILE A 61 24.42 -2.03 4.24
C ILE A 61 22.92 -1.94 4.59
N THR A 62 22.06 -2.43 3.70
CA THR A 62 20.60 -2.49 3.93
C THR A 62 20.30 -3.25 5.23
N PHE A 63 20.94 -4.41 5.45
CA PHE A 63 20.76 -5.20 6.67
C PHE A 63 21.12 -4.41 7.93
N ILE A 64 22.31 -3.80 7.96
CA ILE A 64 22.82 -3.06 9.13
C ILE A 64 21.90 -1.89 9.49
N ILE A 65 21.54 -1.07 8.50
CA ILE A 65 20.68 0.10 8.72
C ILE A 65 19.26 -0.34 9.14
N ASN A 66 18.71 -1.39 8.53
CA ASN A 66 17.42 -1.94 8.90
C ASN A 66 17.39 -2.36 10.37
N MET A 67 18.41 -3.06 10.84
CA MET A 67 18.46 -3.51 12.25
C MET A 67 18.47 -2.32 13.22
N ALA A 68 19.22 -1.29 12.93
CA ALA A 68 19.26 -0.08 13.75
C ALA A 68 17.88 0.63 13.78
N LEU A 69 17.24 0.80 12.63
CA LEU A 69 15.96 1.51 12.53
C LEU A 69 14.76 0.71 13.06
N LEU A 70 14.86 -0.63 13.10
CA LEU A 70 13.84 -1.47 13.74
C LEU A 70 13.65 -1.15 15.21
N VAL A 71 14.72 -0.84 15.93
CA VAL A 71 14.64 -0.43 17.35
C VAL A 71 13.76 0.81 17.50
N LEU A 72 13.93 1.81 16.64
CA LEU A 72 13.08 3.00 16.61
C LEU A 72 11.62 2.64 16.28
N GLY A 73 11.41 1.74 15.33
CA GLY A 73 10.07 1.25 14.96
C GLY A 73 9.31 0.63 16.15
N PHE A 74 9.99 -0.17 16.96
CA PHE A 74 9.39 -0.74 18.17
C PHE A 74 8.99 0.32 19.20
N ILE A 75 9.84 1.33 19.42
CA ILE A 75 9.61 2.38 20.40
C ILE A 75 8.42 3.27 19.98
N PHE A 76 8.39 3.73 18.73
CA PHE A 76 7.44 4.74 18.28
C PHE A 76 6.14 4.21 17.69
N LEU A 77 6.17 3.04 17.03
CA LEU A 77 5.01 2.48 16.30
C LEU A 77 4.36 1.28 17.00
N GLY A 78 4.97 0.79 18.07
CA GLY A 78 4.41 -0.24 18.92
C GLY A 78 4.70 -1.67 18.48
N LYS A 79 4.38 -2.64 19.37
CA LYS A 79 4.78 -4.04 19.23
C LYS A 79 4.20 -4.76 18.01
N SER A 80 2.94 -4.50 17.66
CA SER A 80 2.29 -5.19 16.54
C SER A 80 2.92 -4.81 15.20
N PHE A 81 3.18 -3.54 14.98
CA PHE A 81 3.91 -3.03 13.82
C PHE A 81 5.34 -3.56 13.81
N GLY A 82 6.02 -3.48 14.95
CA GLY A 82 7.41 -3.92 15.08
C GLY A 82 7.61 -5.38 14.70
N ILE A 83 6.80 -6.32 15.20
CA ILE A 83 6.93 -7.76 14.91
C ILE A 83 6.78 -8.04 13.41
N LYS A 84 5.75 -7.48 12.76
CA LYS A 84 5.53 -7.64 11.32
C LYS A 84 6.68 -7.03 10.51
N THR A 85 7.15 -5.87 10.92
CA THR A 85 8.25 -5.16 10.24
C THR A 85 9.59 -5.90 10.42
N VAL A 86 9.87 -6.49 11.59
CA VAL A 86 11.03 -7.38 11.77
C VAL A 86 11.00 -8.54 10.78
N TYR A 87 9.85 -9.22 10.69
CA TYR A 87 9.70 -10.33 9.75
C TYR A 87 10.01 -9.90 8.31
N VAL A 88 9.40 -8.80 7.85
CA VAL A 88 9.60 -8.26 6.49
C VAL A 88 11.05 -7.83 6.28
N SER A 89 11.64 -7.08 7.23
CA SER A 89 13.01 -6.58 7.11
C SER A 89 14.06 -7.69 7.08
N VAL A 90 13.87 -8.73 7.90
CA VAL A 90 14.76 -9.92 7.87
C VAL A 90 14.60 -10.67 6.55
N LEU A 91 13.36 -10.93 6.12
CA LEU A 91 13.10 -11.62 4.86
C LEU A 91 13.64 -10.84 3.66
N MET A 92 13.47 -9.52 3.63
CA MET A 92 14.01 -8.65 2.59
C MET A 92 15.54 -8.69 2.58
N SER A 93 16.19 -8.53 3.73
CA SER A 93 17.64 -8.50 3.82
C SER A 93 18.27 -9.84 3.45
N VAL A 94 17.69 -10.96 3.93
CA VAL A 94 18.11 -12.31 3.54
C VAL A 94 17.86 -12.54 2.04
N GLY A 95 16.72 -12.10 1.54
CA GLY A 95 16.38 -12.21 0.11
C GLY A 95 17.36 -11.46 -0.79
N LEU A 96 17.71 -10.21 -0.44
CA LEU A 96 18.70 -9.42 -1.18
C LEU A 96 20.09 -10.08 -1.14
N SER A 97 20.57 -10.47 0.04
CA SER A 97 21.88 -11.15 0.18
C SER A 97 21.93 -12.50 -0.55
N ALA A 98 20.82 -13.26 -0.55
CA ALA A 98 20.71 -14.48 -1.29
C ALA A 98 20.72 -14.24 -2.82
N ALA A 99 19.99 -13.21 -3.28
CA ALA A 99 19.99 -12.83 -4.68
C ALA A 99 21.38 -12.40 -5.16
N GLU A 100 22.10 -11.56 -4.39
CA GLU A 100 23.48 -11.14 -4.68
C GLU A 100 24.43 -12.34 -4.79
N LYS A 101 24.25 -13.36 -3.95
CA LYS A 101 25.13 -14.54 -3.93
C LYS A 101 24.81 -15.56 -5.03
N TRP A 102 23.52 -15.79 -5.34
CA TRP A 102 23.10 -16.87 -6.24
C TRP A 102 22.91 -16.40 -7.69
N PHE A 103 22.60 -15.14 -7.87
CA PHE A 103 22.35 -14.54 -9.19
C PHE A 103 23.09 -13.21 -9.34
N PRO A 104 24.43 -13.17 -9.26
CA PRO A 104 25.19 -11.93 -9.29
C PRO A 104 24.92 -11.17 -10.61
N MET A 105 24.43 -9.95 -10.49
CA MET A 105 24.17 -9.05 -11.62
C MET A 105 25.27 -8.00 -11.70
N SER A 106 26.04 -8.00 -12.78
CA SER A 106 27.11 -7.04 -13.05
C SER A 106 26.67 -5.85 -13.90
N ALA A 107 25.48 -5.92 -14.50
CA ALA A 107 24.91 -4.88 -15.35
C ALA A 107 23.38 -4.88 -15.26
N PRO A 108 22.72 -3.78 -15.68
CA PRO A 108 21.26 -3.72 -15.82
C PRO A 108 20.71 -4.83 -16.71
N LEU A 109 19.47 -5.25 -16.46
CA LEU A 109 18.81 -6.31 -17.22
C LEU A 109 18.59 -5.92 -18.69
N THR A 110 18.34 -4.64 -18.94
CA THR A 110 18.09 -4.09 -20.27
C THR A 110 18.99 -2.88 -20.55
N SER A 111 19.13 -2.51 -21.81
CA SER A 111 19.82 -1.28 -22.24
C SER A 111 18.94 -0.03 -22.16
N GLN A 112 17.74 -0.13 -21.61
CA GLN A 112 16.75 0.95 -21.56
C GLN A 112 16.54 1.48 -20.12
N PRO A 113 17.28 2.52 -19.68
CA PRO A 113 17.24 2.97 -18.30
C PRO A 113 15.84 3.43 -17.82
N VAL A 114 15.04 4.01 -18.72
CA VAL A 114 13.67 4.46 -18.43
C VAL A 114 12.75 3.27 -18.13
N LEU A 115 12.87 2.19 -18.91
CA LEU A 115 12.10 0.97 -18.68
C LEU A 115 12.45 0.36 -17.31
N GLU A 116 13.72 0.28 -17.01
CA GLU A 116 14.18 -0.23 -15.71
C GLU A 116 13.75 0.66 -14.55
N LEU A 117 13.76 1.98 -14.73
CA LEU A 117 13.25 2.94 -13.74
C LEU A 117 11.78 2.70 -13.43
N ILE A 118 10.94 2.43 -14.43
CA ILE A 118 9.52 2.14 -14.22
C ILE A 118 9.34 0.92 -13.31
N TYR A 119 10.05 -0.18 -13.59
CA TYR A 119 9.97 -1.39 -12.74
C TYR A 119 10.59 -1.17 -11.36
N ALA A 120 11.70 -0.42 -11.26
CA ALA A 120 12.33 -0.02 -10.01
C ALA A 120 11.42 0.85 -9.13
N ILE A 121 10.44 1.55 -9.71
CA ILE A 121 9.43 2.33 -8.99
C ILE A 121 8.22 1.47 -8.65
N VAL A 122 7.58 0.87 -9.66
CA VAL A 122 6.25 0.25 -9.52
C VAL A 122 6.29 -0.95 -8.57
N LEU A 123 7.29 -1.84 -8.70
CA LEU A 123 7.36 -3.04 -7.86
C LEU A 123 7.58 -2.70 -6.38
N PRO A 124 8.60 -1.90 -6.00
CA PRO A 124 8.78 -1.53 -4.59
C PRO A 124 7.64 -0.64 -4.05
N ALA A 125 7.09 0.27 -4.86
CA ALA A 125 6.01 1.15 -4.40
C ALA A 125 4.73 0.35 -4.11
N ALA A 126 4.33 -0.57 -5.02
CA ALA A 126 3.19 -1.45 -4.82
C ALA A 126 3.39 -2.36 -3.59
N SER A 127 4.60 -2.94 -3.45
CA SER A 127 4.95 -3.74 -2.28
C SER A 127 4.84 -2.93 -0.99
N SER A 128 5.49 -1.76 -0.92
CA SER A 128 5.45 -0.88 0.26
C SER A 128 4.01 -0.48 0.62
N ALA A 129 3.17 -0.17 -0.37
CA ALA A 129 1.76 0.16 -0.16
C ALA A 129 0.98 -1.00 0.47
N ILE A 130 1.20 -2.24 0.00
CA ILE A 130 0.59 -3.45 0.57
C ILE A 130 1.07 -3.66 2.01
N LEU A 131 2.38 -3.55 2.26
CA LEU A 131 2.97 -3.67 3.60
C LEU A 131 2.38 -2.65 4.58
N PHE A 132 2.33 -1.37 4.21
CA PHE A 132 1.75 -0.31 5.03
C PHE A 132 0.26 -0.54 5.33
N ASN A 133 -0.49 -1.08 4.37
CA ASN A 133 -1.91 -1.38 4.55
C ASN A 133 -2.14 -2.52 5.57
N VAL A 134 -1.22 -3.47 5.68
CA VAL A 134 -1.26 -4.57 6.67
C VAL A 134 -0.63 -4.17 8.00
N GLY A 135 -0.12 -2.94 8.12
CA GLY A 135 0.53 -2.42 9.32
C GLY A 135 1.94 -2.97 9.51
N ALA A 136 2.70 -3.07 8.43
CA ALA A 136 4.13 -3.39 8.39
C ALA A 136 4.87 -2.41 7.48
N SER A 137 6.19 -2.49 7.41
CA SER A 137 7.01 -1.76 6.43
C SER A 137 8.17 -2.61 5.93
N GLY A 138 8.82 -2.18 4.85
CA GLY A 138 10.07 -2.77 4.37
C GLY A 138 11.26 -2.57 5.32
N GLY A 139 11.06 -1.88 6.41
CA GLY A 139 12.11 -1.48 7.34
C GLY A 139 12.76 -0.14 6.94
N GLY A 140 13.87 0.17 7.61
CA GLY A 140 14.67 1.32 7.26
C GLY A 140 13.98 2.67 7.32
N THR A 141 14.24 3.54 6.35
CA THR A 141 13.67 4.90 6.32
C THR A 141 12.16 4.91 6.16
N ASP A 142 11.53 3.83 5.70
CA ASP A 142 10.09 3.66 5.72
C ASP A 142 9.52 3.73 7.16
N ILE A 143 10.28 3.27 8.16
CA ILE A 143 9.93 3.40 9.59
C ILE A 143 9.91 4.88 9.98
N ILE A 144 10.90 5.66 9.55
CA ILE A 144 10.97 7.10 9.81
C ILE A 144 9.77 7.80 9.16
N ALA A 145 9.43 7.45 7.92
CA ALA A 145 8.27 7.99 7.23
C ALA A 145 6.95 7.66 7.95
N MET A 146 6.81 6.44 8.48
CA MET A 146 5.65 6.05 9.28
C MET A 146 5.58 6.80 10.62
N ILE A 147 6.72 7.06 11.26
CA ILE A 147 6.78 7.89 12.46
C ILE A 147 6.37 9.32 12.10
N LEU A 148 6.93 9.89 11.03
CA LEU A 148 6.59 11.23 10.56
C LEU A 148 5.08 11.35 10.27
N LYS A 149 4.50 10.39 9.55
CA LYS A 149 3.05 10.34 9.32
C LYS A 149 2.25 10.30 10.62
N LYS A 150 2.70 9.54 11.64
CA LYS A 150 1.99 9.42 12.91
C LYS A 150 1.91 10.75 13.68
N TYR A 151 2.95 11.59 13.58
CA TYR A 151 3.06 12.85 14.32
C TYR A 151 2.77 14.09 13.47
N THR A 152 2.51 13.94 12.18
CA THR A 152 2.19 15.04 11.26
C THR A 152 0.91 14.75 10.46
N LYS A 153 0.44 15.72 9.68
CA LYS A 153 -0.70 15.57 8.78
C LYS A 153 -0.31 15.09 7.37
N LEU A 154 0.93 14.64 7.20
CA LEU A 154 1.41 14.18 5.90
C LEU A 154 0.81 12.81 5.56
N ASN A 155 0.51 12.59 4.27
CA ASN A 155 0.27 11.25 3.75
C ASN A 155 1.58 10.43 3.72
N ILE A 156 1.49 9.12 3.48
CA ILE A 156 2.67 8.24 3.51
C ILE A 156 3.66 8.60 2.41
N GLY A 157 3.18 8.88 1.19
CA GLY A 157 4.05 9.26 0.06
C GLY A 157 4.80 10.56 0.32
N GLY A 158 4.13 11.58 0.84
CA GLY A 158 4.78 12.83 1.22
C GLY A 158 5.82 12.65 2.32
N ALA A 159 5.55 11.79 3.31
CA ALA A 159 6.50 11.47 4.36
C ALA A 159 7.73 10.72 3.80
N LEU A 160 7.53 9.74 2.91
CA LEU A 160 8.60 9.03 2.20
C LEU A 160 9.43 9.99 1.36
N PHE A 161 8.77 10.90 0.62
CA PHE A 161 9.45 11.90 -0.18
C PHE A 161 10.41 12.76 0.66
N LEU A 162 9.94 13.31 1.77
CA LEU A 162 10.76 14.17 2.63
C LEU A 162 11.95 13.42 3.25
N VAL A 163 11.75 12.20 3.71
CA VAL A 163 12.80 11.40 4.34
C VAL A 163 13.88 11.00 3.34
N ASP A 164 13.47 10.61 2.13
CA ASP A 164 14.41 10.11 1.13
C ASP A 164 15.04 11.24 0.27
N LEU A 165 14.51 12.47 0.31
CA LEU A 165 14.99 13.59 -0.51
C LEU A 165 16.48 13.89 -0.29
N PHE A 166 16.93 13.90 0.98
CA PHE A 166 18.33 14.19 1.30
C PHE A 166 19.29 13.17 0.69
N ILE A 167 18.89 11.90 0.63
CA ILE A 167 19.71 10.83 0.05
C ILE A 167 19.79 10.96 -1.47
N VAL A 168 18.68 11.31 -2.10
CA VAL A 168 18.66 11.54 -3.55
C VAL A 168 19.51 12.75 -3.93
N LEU A 169 19.47 13.82 -3.14
CA LEU A 169 20.37 14.97 -3.34
C LEU A 169 21.84 14.59 -3.15
N ALA A 170 22.17 13.79 -2.12
CA ALA A 170 23.52 13.29 -1.93
C ALA A 170 23.99 12.39 -3.08
N SER A 171 23.09 11.61 -3.68
CA SER A 171 23.42 10.75 -4.82
C SER A 171 23.83 11.53 -6.07
N CYS A 172 23.30 12.75 -6.26
CA CYS A 172 23.72 13.63 -7.35
C CYS A 172 25.19 14.08 -7.22
N LEU A 173 25.77 13.98 -6.04
CA LEU A 173 27.18 14.29 -5.78
C LEU A 173 28.09 13.06 -5.92
N VAL A 174 27.55 11.86 -5.74
CA VAL A 174 28.30 10.60 -5.75
C VAL A 174 28.30 9.95 -7.15
N PHE A 175 27.20 10.04 -7.84
CA PHE A 175 27.03 9.48 -9.19
C PHE A 175 26.97 10.59 -10.25
N ASP A 176 26.89 10.21 -11.51
CA ASP A 176 26.70 11.12 -12.63
C ASP A 176 25.33 11.82 -12.60
N ALA A 177 25.22 12.97 -13.28
CA ALA A 177 24.01 13.76 -13.30
C ALA A 177 22.78 12.98 -13.83
N GLN A 178 22.98 12.06 -14.77
CA GLN A 178 21.90 11.24 -15.34
C GLN A 178 21.31 10.32 -14.28
N THR A 179 22.12 9.59 -13.53
CA THR A 179 21.70 8.70 -12.43
C THR A 179 21.03 9.50 -11.29
N GLY A 180 21.56 10.68 -10.97
CA GLY A 180 20.94 11.57 -9.98
C GLY A 180 19.55 12.04 -10.40
N LEU A 181 19.37 12.47 -11.65
CA LEU A 181 18.07 12.87 -12.19
C LEU A 181 17.07 11.71 -12.24
N PHE A 182 17.50 10.52 -12.66
CA PHE A 182 16.64 9.32 -12.59
C PHE A 182 16.22 8.99 -11.15
N SER A 183 17.14 9.15 -10.19
CA SER A 183 16.81 8.94 -8.78
C SER A 183 15.82 9.97 -8.25
N LEU A 184 15.91 11.23 -8.66
CA LEU A 184 14.94 12.26 -8.30
C LEU A 184 13.56 11.99 -8.92
N CYS A 185 13.50 11.66 -10.21
CA CYS A 185 12.27 11.24 -10.87
C CYS A 185 11.66 10.00 -10.20
N GLY A 186 12.52 9.03 -9.83
CA GLY A 186 12.11 7.82 -9.12
C GLY A 186 11.51 8.11 -7.75
N LEU A 187 12.09 9.04 -6.99
CA LEU A 187 11.57 9.46 -5.69
C LEU A 187 10.18 10.09 -5.81
N LEU A 188 10.02 11.06 -6.72
CA LEU A 188 8.74 11.71 -6.99
C LEU A 188 7.67 10.70 -7.41
N ALA A 189 7.97 9.87 -8.40
CA ALA A 189 7.04 8.88 -8.91
C ALA A 189 6.71 7.81 -7.86
N LYS A 190 7.69 7.30 -7.10
CA LYS A 190 7.45 6.34 -6.00
C LYS A 190 6.47 6.89 -4.98
N SER A 191 6.65 8.13 -4.53
CA SER A 191 5.79 8.74 -3.52
C SER A 191 4.33 8.83 -3.99
N LEU A 192 4.12 9.24 -5.24
CA LEU A 192 2.80 9.29 -5.86
C LEU A 192 2.17 7.89 -6.03
N VAL A 193 2.96 6.91 -6.49
CA VAL A 193 2.47 5.53 -6.69
C VAL A 193 2.08 4.90 -5.36
N VAL A 194 2.87 5.08 -4.29
CA VAL A 194 2.53 4.55 -2.96
C VAL A 194 1.18 5.08 -2.47
N ASP A 195 0.96 6.39 -2.54
CA ASP A 195 -0.31 6.98 -2.10
C ASP A 195 -1.48 6.50 -2.94
N ASN A 196 -1.35 6.49 -4.27
CA ASN A 196 -2.40 6.01 -5.17
C ASN A 196 -2.75 4.53 -4.96
N VAL A 197 -1.74 3.68 -4.71
CA VAL A 197 -1.98 2.25 -4.44
C VAL A 197 -2.67 2.07 -3.09
N ILE A 198 -2.25 2.78 -2.04
CA ILE A 198 -2.91 2.75 -0.72
C ILE A 198 -4.37 3.21 -0.84
N GLU A 199 -4.61 4.29 -1.56
CA GLU A 199 -5.96 4.80 -1.81
C GLU A 199 -6.81 3.75 -2.55
N SER A 200 -6.26 3.15 -3.60
CA SER A 200 -6.95 2.11 -4.40
C SER A 200 -7.29 0.87 -3.59
N ILE A 201 -6.40 0.41 -2.70
CA ILE A 201 -6.63 -0.74 -1.81
C ILE A 201 -7.76 -0.43 -0.80
N ASN A 202 -7.83 0.81 -0.32
CA ASN A 202 -8.81 1.23 0.68
C ASN A 202 -10.12 1.74 0.10
N MET A 203 -10.22 1.79 -1.24
CA MET A 203 -11.40 2.31 -1.93
C MET A 203 -12.65 1.51 -1.61
N CYS A 204 -13.65 2.20 -1.12
CA CYS A 204 -15.00 1.69 -0.89
C CYS A 204 -15.97 2.27 -1.90
N LYS A 205 -17.13 1.65 -2.04
CA LYS A 205 -18.23 2.11 -2.88
C LYS A 205 -19.35 2.64 -1.98
N TYR A 206 -19.75 3.87 -2.23
CA TYR A 206 -20.91 4.49 -1.62
C TYR A 206 -22.07 4.41 -2.60
N PHE A 207 -23.15 3.79 -2.16
CA PHE A 207 -24.38 3.60 -2.92
C PHE A 207 -25.43 4.58 -2.46
N THR A 208 -26.05 5.23 -3.44
CA THR A 208 -27.34 5.91 -3.30
C THR A 208 -28.29 5.20 -4.24
N ILE A 209 -29.28 4.51 -3.69
CA ILE A 209 -30.27 3.71 -4.45
C ILE A 209 -31.63 4.36 -4.24
N ILE A 210 -32.30 4.71 -5.34
CA ILE A 210 -33.68 5.25 -5.32
C ILE A 210 -34.59 4.18 -5.89
N CYS A 211 -35.53 3.70 -5.09
CA CYS A 211 -36.44 2.60 -5.44
C CYS A 211 -37.84 2.81 -4.87
N ASN A 212 -38.79 1.98 -5.31
CA ASN A 212 -40.15 1.99 -4.77
C ASN A 212 -40.28 1.06 -3.56
N ASP A 213 -39.59 -0.09 -3.59
CA ASP A 213 -39.60 -1.08 -2.53
C ASP A 213 -38.17 -1.26 -1.94
N PRO A 214 -37.90 -0.70 -0.76
CA PRO A 214 -36.58 -0.78 -0.16
C PRO A 214 -36.30 -2.11 0.57
N GLU A 215 -37.36 -2.86 0.99
CA GLU A 215 -37.18 -4.02 1.89
C GLU A 215 -36.27 -5.11 1.31
N PRO A 216 -36.44 -5.62 0.08
CA PRO A 216 -35.61 -6.68 -0.45
C PRO A 216 -34.14 -6.27 -0.59
N ILE A 217 -33.90 -5.00 -0.94
CA ILE A 217 -32.54 -4.44 -1.08
C ILE A 217 -31.88 -4.31 0.30
N CYS A 218 -32.60 -3.81 1.29
CA CYS A 218 -32.11 -3.67 2.66
C CYS A 218 -31.82 -5.04 3.29
N GLU A 219 -32.68 -6.03 3.06
CA GLU A 219 -32.47 -7.40 3.51
C GLU A 219 -31.19 -8.00 2.89
N PHE A 220 -31.01 -7.86 1.59
CA PHE A 220 -29.79 -8.29 0.90
C PHE A 220 -28.54 -7.63 1.46
N ILE A 221 -28.57 -6.31 1.69
CA ILE A 221 -27.43 -5.54 2.25
C ILE A 221 -27.11 -6.02 3.67
N THR A 222 -28.12 -6.20 4.52
CA THR A 222 -27.92 -6.50 5.94
C THR A 222 -27.61 -7.97 6.19
N GLN A 223 -28.34 -8.88 5.57
CA GLN A 223 -28.21 -10.31 5.84
C GLN A 223 -27.12 -10.96 5.00
N LYS A 224 -27.08 -10.70 3.68
CA LYS A 224 -26.11 -11.35 2.79
C LYS A 224 -24.78 -10.64 2.76
N LEU A 225 -24.76 -9.31 2.63
CA LEU A 225 -23.51 -8.55 2.55
C LEU A 225 -22.95 -8.17 3.93
N ASN A 226 -23.73 -8.33 5.01
CA ASN A 226 -23.38 -7.97 6.38
C ASN A 226 -22.90 -6.51 6.47
N ARG A 227 -23.68 -5.59 5.86
CA ARG A 227 -23.47 -4.15 5.85
C ARG A 227 -24.67 -3.41 6.39
N SER A 228 -24.47 -2.18 6.84
CA SER A 228 -25.57 -1.30 7.25
C SER A 228 -26.16 -0.59 6.03
N ALA A 229 -27.47 -0.34 6.09
CA ALA A 229 -28.18 0.52 5.18
C ALA A 229 -28.94 1.58 5.97
N THR A 230 -29.05 2.77 5.41
CA THR A 230 -29.89 3.85 5.95
C THR A 230 -30.93 4.20 4.90
N VAL A 231 -32.20 4.24 5.29
CA VAL A 231 -33.31 4.52 4.40
C VAL A 231 -33.91 5.86 4.75
N TYR A 232 -34.16 6.70 3.74
CA TYR A 232 -35.04 7.87 3.86
C TYR A 232 -36.24 7.71 2.94
N HIS A 233 -37.38 8.25 3.37
CA HIS A 233 -38.55 8.44 2.53
C HIS A 233 -38.38 9.74 1.72
N ALA A 234 -38.67 9.67 0.45
CA ALA A 234 -38.55 10.79 -0.48
C ALA A 234 -39.76 10.80 -1.43
N GLU A 235 -40.04 11.95 -2.01
CA GLU A 235 -41.08 12.12 -3.02
C GLU A 235 -40.45 12.40 -4.39
N GLY A 236 -40.94 11.71 -5.42
CA GLY A 236 -40.54 11.96 -6.79
C GLY A 236 -41.10 13.29 -7.30
N ALA A 237 -40.24 14.27 -7.62
CA ALA A 237 -40.66 15.63 -7.98
C ALA A 237 -41.55 15.72 -9.22
N TYR A 238 -41.50 14.76 -10.14
CA TYR A 238 -42.28 14.77 -11.37
C TYR A 238 -43.66 14.12 -11.23
N GLN A 239 -43.77 12.99 -10.58
CA GLN A 239 -45.02 12.22 -10.45
C GLN A 239 -45.61 12.25 -9.03
N HIS A 240 -44.96 12.97 -8.11
CA HIS A 240 -45.35 13.03 -6.69
C HIS A 240 -45.60 11.68 -6.04
N ASN A 241 -44.86 10.64 -6.51
CA ASN A 241 -44.96 9.31 -5.98
C ASN A 241 -43.93 9.08 -4.85
N ASP A 242 -44.30 8.22 -3.90
CA ASP A 242 -43.42 7.83 -2.81
C ASP A 242 -42.22 7.05 -3.34
N LYS A 243 -41.04 7.40 -2.83
CA LYS A 243 -39.76 6.77 -3.13
C LYS A 243 -39.02 6.50 -1.83
N ALA A 244 -38.16 5.48 -1.85
CA ALA A 244 -37.17 5.26 -0.81
C ALA A 244 -35.76 5.52 -1.37
N VAL A 245 -34.95 6.21 -0.59
CA VAL A 245 -33.54 6.40 -0.86
C VAL A 245 -32.73 5.59 0.14
N ILE A 246 -31.97 4.59 -0.35
CA ILE A 246 -31.12 3.75 0.47
C ILE A 246 -29.68 4.20 0.31
N LEU A 247 -29.01 4.49 1.45
CA LEU A 247 -27.58 4.71 1.49
C LEU A 247 -26.87 3.51 2.10
N SER A 248 -25.83 3.06 1.45
CA SER A 248 -24.98 2.00 1.97
C SER A 248 -23.53 2.15 1.50
N VAL A 249 -22.61 1.69 2.32
CA VAL A 249 -21.18 1.68 2.02
C VAL A 249 -20.66 0.26 2.09
N MET A 250 -19.84 -0.12 1.09
CA MET A 250 -19.33 -1.48 1.01
C MET A 250 -18.02 -1.57 0.23
N LYS A 251 -17.36 -2.72 0.32
CA LYS A 251 -16.17 -3.02 -0.46
C LYS A 251 -16.52 -3.26 -1.93
N ARG A 252 -15.54 -3.11 -2.83
CA ARG A 252 -15.71 -3.27 -4.28
C ARG A 252 -16.33 -4.62 -4.69
N SER A 253 -15.95 -5.73 -4.07
CA SER A 253 -16.53 -7.05 -4.36
C SER A 253 -18.02 -7.11 -4.05
N GLN A 254 -18.41 -6.62 -2.86
CA GLN A 254 -19.79 -6.56 -2.42
C GLN A 254 -20.66 -5.63 -3.28
N ALA A 255 -20.04 -4.56 -3.79
CA ALA A 255 -20.71 -3.60 -4.68
C ALA A 255 -21.15 -4.25 -6.01
N VAL A 256 -20.36 -5.18 -6.54
CA VAL A 256 -20.73 -5.94 -7.74
C VAL A 256 -21.93 -6.84 -7.47
N GLU A 257 -21.94 -7.53 -6.32
CA GLU A 257 -23.05 -8.41 -5.92
C GLU A 257 -24.36 -7.61 -5.72
N LEU A 258 -24.28 -6.47 -5.02
CA LEU A 258 -25.46 -5.63 -4.80
C LEU A 258 -26.00 -5.06 -6.12
N ARG A 259 -25.15 -4.57 -6.99
CA ARG A 259 -25.55 -4.03 -8.30
C ARG A 259 -26.27 -5.08 -9.13
N ASN A 260 -25.74 -6.31 -9.19
CA ASN A 260 -26.35 -7.39 -9.94
C ASN A 260 -27.71 -7.77 -9.33
N PHE A 261 -27.80 -7.90 -8.00
CA PHE A 261 -29.05 -8.18 -7.30
C PHE A 261 -30.13 -7.13 -7.60
N ILE A 262 -29.79 -5.84 -7.55
CA ILE A 262 -30.76 -4.78 -7.83
C ILE A 262 -31.21 -4.83 -9.30
N HIS A 263 -30.27 -5.02 -10.22
CA HIS A 263 -30.59 -5.12 -11.64
C HIS A 263 -31.54 -6.28 -11.96
N GLU A 264 -31.38 -7.42 -11.28
CA GLU A 264 -32.21 -8.60 -11.47
C GLU A 264 -33.60 -8.46 -10.82
N ASN A 265 -33.69 -7.86 -9.63
CA ASN A 265 -34.92 -7.85 -8.84
C ASN A 265 -35.72 -6.54 -8.94
N GLN A 266 -35.03 -5.40 -9.20
CA GLN A 266 -35.65 -4.08 -9.32
C GLN A 266 -35.02 -3.29 -10.45
N PRO A 267 -35.23 -3.64 -11.71
CA PRO A 267 -34.58 -2.97 -12.87
C PRO A 267 -34.98 -1.49 -13.03
N SER A 268 -36.05 -1.04 -12.38
CA SER A 268 -36.50 0.35 -12.37
C SER A 268 -35.82 1.19 -11.29
N ALA A 269 -35.03 0.59 -10.40
CA ALA A 269 -34.31 1.34 -9.38
C ALA A 269 -33.17 2.15 -10.00
N PHE A 270 -33.03 3.38 -9.55
CA PHE A 270 -31.88 4.23 -9.91
C PHE A 270 -30.73 4.02 -8.93
N ILE A 271 -29.54 3.78 -9.44
CA ILE A 271 -28.36 3.51 -8.62
C ILE A 271 -27.28 4.51 -9.00
N ALA A 272 -26.86 5.34 -8.03
CA ALA A 272 -25.63 6.13 -8.11
C ALA A 272 -24.55 5.48 -7.26
N ILE A 273 -23.39 5.22 -7.87
CA ILE A 273 -22.23 4.61 -7.19
C ILE A 273 -21.07 5.58 -7.24
N THR A 274 -20.62 6.03 -6.08
CA THR A 274 -19.45 6.88 -5.97
C THR A 274 -18.30 6.15 -5.28
N ASN A 275 -17.07 6.54 -5.60
CA ASN A 275 -15.88 6.04 -4.93
C ASN A 275 -15.61 6.87 -3.68
N SER A 276 -15.22 6.21 -2.59
CA SER A 276 -14.71 6.87 -1.41
C SER A 276 -13.49 6.12 -0.89
N SER A 277 -12.38 6.81 -0.77
CA SER A 277 -11.13 6.26 -0.22
C SER A 277 -11.05 6.40 1.29
N GLU A 278 -11.92 7.25 1.89
CA GLU A 278 -11.89 7.55 3.31
C GLU A 278 -13.27 7.39 3.93
N ILE A 279 -13.46 6.26 4.63
CA ILE A 279 -14.66 5.97 5.41
C ILE A 279 -14.23 5.56 6.81
N ILE A 280 -14.70 6.32 7.78
CA ILE A 280 -14.42 6.12 9.20
C ILE A 280 -15.67 5.58 9.86
N GLY A 281 -15.59 4.41 10.51
CA GLY A 281 -16.70 3.80 11.20
C GLY A 281 -16.55 2.30 11.46
N LYS A 282 -17.49 1.74 12.21
CA LYS A 282 -17.49 0.30 12.55
C LYS A 282 -17.59 -0.56 11.28
N GLY A 283 -16.62 -1.43 11.06
CA GLY A 283 -16.53 -2.28 9.87
C GLY A 283 -15.69 -1.71 8.71
N PHE A 284 -15.18 -0.50 8.87
CA PHE A 284 -14.21 0.18 8.01
C PHE A 284 -12.98 0.60 8.82
N ARG A 285 -12.37 1.75 8.54
CA ARG A 285 -11.29 2.27 9.38
C ARG A 285 -11.85 2.70 10.73
N GLY A 286 -11.24 2.26 11.84
CA GLY A 286 -11.56 2.74 13.18
C GLY A 286 -11.07 4.18 13.37
N LEU A 287 -11.77 4.91 14.24
CA LEU A 287 -11.27 6.16 14.85
C LEU A 287 -10.21 5.75 15.87
N ASN A 288 -8.96 5.52 15.48
CA ASN A 288 -7.81 5.34 16.36
C ASN A 288 -6.73 6.35 16.03
#